data_9e33a933062a441bd06214bfac4962a1
#
_entry.id   9e33a933062a441bd06214bfac4962a1
#
_cell.length_a   1.000
_cell.length_b   1.000
_cell.length_c   1.000
_cell.angle_alpha   90.00
_cell.angle_beta   90.00
_cell.angle_gamma   90.00
#
_symmetry.space_group_name_H-M   'P 1'
#
loop_
_entity.id
_entity.type
_entity.pdbx_description
1 polymer ?
#
loop_
_entity_poly.entity_id
_entity_poly.type
_entity_poly.pdbx_seq_one_letter_code
_entity_poly.pdbx_strand_id
1 'polypeptide(L)'
;MTKLLALLMALLLTACANISETDVKSDPAPEEPAVPVPTAPAPVHFTVETGVWEDAAAAEDGTILAEYSFTLPVLSVRREDGTLVETAETETEQKALETAAVFNEKFGKWAAAEEFGEIVEAAAEHLAQCREWKLEWVGPYTLDLDCTIYQTEQMVSVSGVYYSFTGGAHPNTYLLGWSFDLDTGEFFDAKALSDGTALQDHVTEELTRQARCRASEEDMVPEEMFWEDYESIIADWSSYAVSFDESGMTVAFSPYELAAYAAGAQEFTLSYQELAPHLNQRGQQVLGLTE
;
A
#
# COMPACT_ATOMS: atom_id res chain seq x y z
N MET A 1 5.73 45.40 36.77
CA MET A 1 6.97 45.75 37.48
C MET A 1 8.11 45.23 36.64
N THR A 2 8.64 46.09 35.84
CA THR A 2 9.85 46.89 35.98
C THR A 2 11.10 46.08 35.77
N LYS A 3 11.72 46.29 34.63
CA LYS A 3 12.90 47.11 34.24
C LYS A 3 14.12 46.23 34.07
N LEU A 4 15.04 46.37 33.21
CA LEU A 4 15.62 47.35 32.29
C LEU A 4 17.04 46.88 31.97
N LEU A 5 17.44 46.90 30.71
CA LEU A 5 18.56 47.69 30.09
C LEU A 5 19.97 47.36 30.62
N ALA A 6 21.03 47.21 29.80
CA ALA A 6 21.69 48.13 28.86
C ALA A 6 22.80 47.38 28.13
N LEU A 7 22.99 47.49 26.91
CA LEU A 7 23.80 48.32 26.01
C LEU A 7 25.12 48.85 26.59
N LEU A 8 26.28 48.41 26.04
CA LEU A 8 27.47 49.26 25.94
C LEU A 8 28.28 48.92 24.67
N MET A 9 28.34 49.93 23.82
CA MET A 9 29.19 50.12 22.65
C MET A 9 30.43 50.90 23.08
N ALA A 10 31.63 50.52 22.66
CA ALA A 10 32.78 51.45 22.67
C ALA A 10 33.74 51.12 21.52
N LEU A 11 33.80 52.05 20.61
CA LEU A 11 34.87 52.25 19.63
C LEU A 11 36.19 52.75 20.34
N LEU A 12 37.33 52.51 19.64
CA LEU A 12 38.44 53.49 19.41
C LEU A 12 39.64 52.78 18.79
N LEU A 13 39.93 52.98 17.54
CA LEU A 13 40.84 53.88 16.89
C LEU A 13 42.37 53.59 17.03
N THR A 14 42.92 53.24 15.87
CA THR A 14 44.19 53.56 15.20
C THR A 14 45.43 53.86 16.02
N ALA A 15 46.52 53.12 15.67
CA ALA A 15 47.87 53.76 15.53
C ALA A 15 48.70 52.89 14.53
N CYS A 16 49.14 53.54 13.45
CA CYS A 16 50.20 53.04 12.57
C CYS A 16 51.57 53.18 13.23
N ALA A 17 52.41 52.13 13.13
CA ALA A 17 53.86 52.31 13.22
C ALA A 17 54.52 51.28 12.31
N ASN A 18 55.23 51.80 11.30
CA ASN A 18 56.18 51.05 10.44
C ASN A 18 57.34 50.52 11.29
N ILE A 19 57.70 49.28 11.15
CA ILE A 19 59.05 48.77 11.40
C ILE A 19 59.34 47.66 10.34
N SER A 20 60.51 47.79 9.77
CA SER A 20 61.18 47.15 8.68
C SER A 20 61.21 45.59 8.70
N GLU A 21 61.26 45.05 7.46
CA GLU A 21 61.55 43.70 7.08
C GLU A 21 62.77 43.10 7.81
N THR A 22 62.54 41.93 8.38
CA THR A 22 63.55 40.89 8.51
C THR A 22 62.95 39.59 8.06
N ASP A 23 63.52 39.00 6.98
CA ASP A 23 63.24 37.66 6.48
C ASP A 23 63.38 36.61 7.59
N VAL A 24 62.24 36.07 8.05
CA VAL A 24 62.16 34.82 8.78
C VAL A 24 61.46 33.82 7.89
N LYS A 25 62.25 32.88 7.35
CA LYS A 25 61.68 31.64 6.75
C LYS A 25 60.85 30.98 7.83
N SER A 26 59.54 31.06 7.72
CA SER A 26 58.60 30.21 8.47
C SER A 26 58.54 28.84 7.80
N ASP A 27 58.93 27.81 8.50
CA ASP A 27 58.61 26.43 8.15
C ASP A 27 57.07 26.31 8.01
N PRO A 28 56.59 25.51 7.02
CA PRO A 28 55.16 25.26 6.92
C PRO A 28 54.68 24.54 8.18
N ALA A 29 53.66 25.10 8.80
CA ALA A 29 52.95 24.44 9.89
C ALA A 29 52.50 23.04 9.45
N PRO A 30 52.56 22.01 10.31
CA PRO A 30 52.03 20.72 9.99
C PRO A 30 50.54 20.83 9.62
N GLU A 31 50.17 20.36 8.44
CA GLU A 31 48.76 20.21 8.03
C GLU A 31 48.07 19.36 9.09
N GLU A 32 47.10 19.91 9.79
CA GLU A 32 46.16 19.12 10.59
C GLU A 32 45.51 18.08 9.66
N PRO A 33 45.43 16.82 10.06
CA PRO A 33 44.72 15.82 9.26
C PRO A 33 43.29 16.26 9.04
N ALA A 34 42.89 16.39 7.77
CA ALA A 34 41.54 16.77 7.39
C ALA A 34 40.55 15.82 8.09
N VAL A 35 39.72 16.37 8.97
CA VAL A 35 38.63 15.63 9.59
C VAL A 35 37.77 15.13 8.42
N PRO A 36 37.54 13.83 8.29
CA PRO A 36 36.69 13.30 7.21
C PRO A 36 35.31 13.94 7.34
N VAL A 37 34.91 14.67 6.30
CA VAL A 37 33.56 15.21 6.20
C VAL A 37 32.63 14.00 6.19
N PRO A 38 31.63 13.92 7.08
CA PRO A 38 30.69 12.81 7.06
C PRO A 38 30.09 12.75 5.66
N THR A 39 30.35 11.69 4.94
CA THR A 39 29.70 11.41 3.66
C THR A 39 28.22 11.23 3.97
N ALA A 40 27.35 11.97 3.30
CA ALA A 40 25.92 11.73 3.42
C ALA A 40 25.64 10.23 3.19
N PRO A 41 24.79 9.60 3.99
CA PRO A 41 24.47 8.20 3.79
C PRO A 41 23.99 7.99 2.36
N ALA A 42 24.47 6.93 1.72
CA ALA A 42 24.05 6.60 0.37
C ALA A 42 22.53 6.36 0.34
N PRO A 43 21.81 6.92 -0.62
CA PRO A 43 20.38 6.70 -0.75
C PRO A 43 20.06 5.23 -0.98
N VAL A 44 18.91 4.82 -0.48
CA VAL A 44 18.32 3.50 -0.74
C VAL A 44 16.99 3.69 -1.44
N HIS A 45 16.54 2.67 -2.15
CA HIS A 45 15.25 2.66 -2.79
C HIS A 45 14.50 1.36 -2.49
N PHE A 46 13.17 1.44 -2.55
CA PHE A 46 12.29 0.31 -2.37
C PHE A 46 11.97 -0.34 -3.70
N THR A 47 11.86 -1.66 -3.71
CA THR A 47 11.41 -2.44 -4.87
C THR A 47 10.39 -3.47 -4.40
N VAL A 48 9.24 -3.53 -5.05
CA VAL A 48 8.23 -4.56 -4.79
C VAL A 48 8.29 -5.61 -5.90
N GLU A 49 8.35 -6.85 -5.49
CA GLU A 49 8.28 -8.02 -6.37
C GLU A 49 7.15 -8.93 -5.88
N THR A 50 6.65 -9.83 -6.73
CA THR A 50 5.67 -10.84 -6.33
C THR A 50 6.35 -12.14 -5.95
N GLY A 51 5.89 -12.75 -4.83
CA GLY A 51 6.19 -14.13 -4.46
C GLY A 51 4.94 -14.99 -4.60
N VAL A 52 5.13 -16.29 -4.76
CA VAL A 52 4.03 -17.26 -4.82
C VAL A 52 4.14 -18.23 -3.66
N TRP A 53 3.03 -18.42 -2.94
CA TRP A 53 2.88 -19.37 -1.84
C TRP A 53 1.74 -20.32 -2.21
N GLU A 54 2.04 -21.61 -2.29
CA GLU A 54 1.07 -22.61 -2.71
C GLU A 54 1.26 -23.91 -1.91
N ASP A 55 0.15 -24.59 -1.63
CA ASP A 55 0.16 -25.93 -1.07
C ASP A 55 -1.15 -26.66 -1.44
N ALA A 56 -1.13 -27.98 -1.33
CA ALA A 56 -2.29 -28.84 -1.57
C ALA A 56 -2.31 -30.02 -0.60
N ALA A 57 -3.49 -30.33 -0.09
CA ALA A 57 -3.72 -31.49 0.77
C ALA A 57 -4.58 -32.52 0.09
N ALA A 58 -4.25 -33.81 0.28
CA ALA A 58 -4.96 -34.94 -0.31
C ALA A 58 -5.40 -35.94 0.75
N ALA A 59 -6.49 -36.64 0.44
CA ALA A 59 -6.92 -37.81 1.19
C ALA A 59 -5.98 -39.03 0.91
N GLU A 60 -6.10 -40.10 1.71
CA GLU A 60 -5.27 -41.31 1.58
C GLU A 60 -5.32 -41.97 0.19
N ASP A 61 -6.41 -41.83 -0.53
CA ASP A 61 -6.59 -42.38 -1.88
C ASP A 61 -6.09 -41.41 -2.99
N GLY A 62 -5.50 -40.29 -2.64
CA GLY A 62 -4.98 -39.32 -3.59
C GLY A 62 -6.00 -38.26 -4.06
N THR A 63 -7.25 -38.30 -3.58
CA THR A 63 -8.24 -37.25 -3.88
C THR A 63 -7.77 -35.94 -3.27
N ILE A 64 -7.57 -34.86 -4.08
CA ILE A 64 -7.22 -33.54 -3.58
C ILE A 64 -8.40 -32.98 -2.78
N LEU A 65 -8.17 -32.64 -1.54
CA LEU A 65 -9.16 -32.11 -0.61
C LEU A 65 -9.24 -30.57 -0.72
N ALA A 66 -8.09 -29.93 -0.59
CA ALA A 66 -7.97 -28.49 -0.66
C ALA A 66 -6.63 -28.08 -1.27
N GLU A 67 -6.60 -26.90 -1.87
CA GLU A 67 -5.40 -26.26 -2.40
C GLU A 67 -5.48 -24.76 -2.21
N TYR A 68 -4.31 -24.10 -2.12
CA TYR A 68 -4.26 -22.65 -2.19
C TYR A 68 -3.12 -22.19 -3.08
N SER A 69 -3.27 -21.00 -3.67
CA SER A 69 -2.24 -20.29 -4.40
C SER A 69 -2.36 -18.79 -4.14
N PHE A 70 -1.35 -18.20 -3.48
CA PHE A 70 -1.31 -16.79 -3.15
C PHE A 70 -0.13 -16.12 -3.84
N THR A 71 -0.42 -15.17 -4.74
CA THR A 71 0.55 -14.27 -5.36
C THR A 71 0.58 -12.98 -4.57
N LEU A 72 1.59 -12.80 -3.71
CA LEU A 72 1.67 -11.72 -2.74
C LEU A 72 2.84 -10.77 -3.02
N PRO A 73 2.71 -9.47 -2.70
CA PRO A 73 3.82 -8.52 -2.82
C PRO A 73 4.86 -8.73 -1.71
N VAL A 74 6.12 -8.54 -2.08
CA VAL A 74 7.27 -8.52 -1.17
C VAL A 74 8.05 -7.24 -1.39
N LEU A 75 8.17 -6.41 -0.37
CA LEU A 75 8.91 -5.16 -0.38
C LEU A 75 10.37 -5.41 0.03
N SER A 76 11.30 -5.03 -0.82
CA SER A 76 12.74 -5.14 -0.63
C SER A 76 13.39 -3.76 -0.63
N VAL A 77 14.54 -3.65 0.05
CA VAL A 77 15.37 -2.45 0.09
C VAL A 77 16.63 -2.68 -0.72
N ARG A 78 16.97 -1.76 -1.63
CA ARG A 78 18.17 -1.84 -2.46
C ARG A 78 19.01 -0.58 -2.34
N ARG A 79 20.34 -0.73 -2.43
CA ARG A 79 21.29 0.37 -2.59
C ARG A 79 21.23 0.91 -4.02
N GLU A 80 21.82 2.07 -4.26
CA GLU A 80 21.89 2.68 -5.61
C GLU A 80 22.52 1.77 -6.68
N ASP A 81 23.42 0.89 -6.28
CA ASP A 81 24.05 -0.08 -7.17
C ASP A 81 23.18 -1.31 -7.48
N GLY A 82 21.94 -1.33 -6.94
CA GLY A 82 20.99 -2.45 -7.07
C GLY A 82 21.20 -3.59 -6.07
N THR A 83 22.21 -3.51 -5.19
CA THR A 83 22.47 -4.55 -4.18
C THR A 83 21.36 -4.59 -3.15
N LEU A 84 20.84 -5.79 -2.85
CA LEU A 84 19.85 -6.00 -1.79
C LEU A 84 20.45 -5.70 -0.41
N VAL A 85 19.72 -4.95 0.41
CA VAL A 85 20.06 -4.68 1.80
C VAL A 85 19.47 -5.78 2.68
N GLU A 86 20.25 -6.79 3.00
CA GLU A 86 19.85 -7.85 3.94
C GLU A 86 20.13 -7.47 5.39
N THR A 87 21.19 -6.67 5.60
CA THR A 87 21.61 -6.17 6.91
C THR A 87 21.99 -4.71 6.78
N ALA A 88 21.47 -3.89 7.69
CA ALA A 88 21.74 -2.46 7.68
C ALA A 88 23.19 -2.15 8.08
N GLU A 89 23.85 -1.29 7.33
CA GLU A 89 25.16 -0.70 7.62
C GLU A 89 25.04 0.77 8.03
N THR A 90 23.88 1.39 7.77
CA THR A 90 23.57 2.80 8.07
C THR A 90 22.19 2.94 8.74
N GLU A 91 21.95 4.08 9.41
CA GLU A 91 20.64 4.40 9.98
C GLU A 91 19.54 4.50 8.90
N THR A 92 19.90 4.97 7.70
CA THR A 92 18.97 5.04 6.55
C THR A 92 18.54 3.64 6.11
N GLU A 93 19.48 2.71 5.99
CA GLU A 93 19.17 1.31 5.67
C GLU A 93 18.34 0.64 6.76
N GLN A 94 18.67 0.90 8.03
CA GLN A 94 17.92 0.36 9.17
C GLN A 94 16.46 0.81 9.12
N LYS A 95 16.20 2.10 8.93
CA LYS A 95 14.86 2.65 8.81
C LYS A 95 14.12 2.06 7.60
N ALA A 96 14.79 1.92 6.46
CA ALA A 96 14.19 1.34 5.26
C ALA A 96 13.82 -0.14 5.45
N LEU A 97 14.67 -0.93 6.12
CA LEU A 97 14.36 -2.32 6.46
C LEU A 97 13.17 -2.43 7.43
N GLU A 98 13.07 -1.52 8.41
CA GLU A 98 11.91 -1.45 9.31
C GLU A 98 10.62 -1.13 8.55
N THR A 99 10.67 -0.17 7.62
CA THR A 99 9.56 0.15 6.71
C THR A 99 9.14 -1.07 5.89
N ALA A 100 10.10 -1.76 5.26
CA ALA A 100 9.82 -2.97 4.48
C ALA A 100 9.25 -4.11 5.35
N ALA A 101 9.70 -4.25 6.59
CA ALA A 101 9.20 -5.25 7.51
C ALA A 101 7.72 -5.04 7.85
N VAL A 102 7.27 -3.80 8.07
CA VAL A 102 5.85 -3.47 8.32
C VAL A 102 4.98 -3.88 7.13
N PHE A 103 5.42 -3.56 5.90
CA PHE A 103 4.71 -3.97 4.69
C PHE A 103 4.62 -5.50 4.58
N ASN A 104 5.76 -6.18 4.71
CA ASN A 104 5.86 -7.62 4.54
C ASN A 104 5.11 -8.41 5.63
N GLU A 105 5.02 -7.89 6.86
CA GLU A 105 4.22 -8.51 7.93
C GLU A 105 2.74 -8.59 7.56
N LYS A 106 2.20 -7.57 6.88
CA LYS A 106 0.80 -7.56 6.44
C LYS A 106 0.48 -8.72 5.51
N PHE A 107 1.34 -8.97 4.52
CA PHE A 107 1.16 -10.03 3.55
C PHE A 107 1.69 -11.39 4.04
N GLY A 108 2.62 -11.39 5.00
CA GLY A 108 3.10 -12.59 5.66
C GLY A 108 2.00 -13.37 6.39
N LYS A 109 0.94 -12.70 6.84
CA LYS A 109 -0.25 -13.35 7.42
C LYS A 109 -1.02 -14.19 6.39
N TRP A 110 -1.10 -13.71 5.15
CA TRP A 110 -1.65 -14.50 4.04
C TRP A 110 -0.72 -15.66 3.69
N ALA A 111 0.59 -15.40 3.57
CA ALA A 111 1.59 -16.42 3.26
C ALA A 111 1.64 -17.56 4.29
N ALA A 112 1.30 -17.29 5.55
CA ALA A 112 1.22 -18.29 6.61
C ALA A 112 0.05 -19.28 6.42
N ALA A 113 -0.98 -18.90 5.64
CA ALA A 113 -2.17 -19.71 5.35
C ALA A 113 -2.75 -20.41 6.59
N GLU A 114 -2.83 -19.68 7.74
CA GLU A 114 -3.18 -20.26 9.05
C GLU A 114 -4.51 -21.01 9.05
N GLU A 115 -5.49 -20.56 8.23
CA GLU A 115 -6.82 -21.18 8.12
C GLU A 115 -6.83 -22.42 7.20
N PHE A 116 -5.76 -22.71 6.47
CA PHE A 116 -5.75 -23.79 5.48
C PHE A 116 -6.02 -25.16 6.12
N GLY A 117 -5.52 -25.40 7.33
CA GLY A 117 -5.78 -26.63 8.08
C GLY A 117 -7.27 -26.89 8.33
N GLU A 118 -8.02 -25.85 8.72
CA GLU A 118 -9.48 -25.96 8.93
C GLU A 118 -10.24 -26.21 7.63
N ILE A 119 -9.79 -25.60 6.53
CA ILE A 119 -10.34 -25.83 5.20
C ILE A 119 -10.13 -27.28 4.76
N VAL A 120 -8.95 -27.85 5.01
CA VAL A 120 -8.63 -29.26 4.72
C VAL A 120 -9.53 -30.21 5.53
N GLU A 121 -9.73 -29.94 6.83
CA GLU A 121 -10.62 -30.74 7.68
C GLU A 121 -12.07 -30.69 7.17
N ALA A 122 -12.59 -29.50 6.86
CA ALA A 122 -13.93 -29.33 6.32
C ALA A 122 -14.12 -30.05 4.97
N ALA A 123 -13.13 -29.99 4.08
CA ALA A 123 -13.13 -30.69 2.81
C ALA A 123 -13.13 -32.20 2.99
N ALA A 124 -12.36 -32.73 3.96
CA ALA A 124 -12.30 -34.13 4.28
C ALA A 124 -13.65 -34.67 4.81
N GLU A 125 -14.29 -33.89 5.70
CA GLU A 125 -15.64 -34.24 6.19
C GLU A 125 -16.68 -34.22 5.08
N HIS A 126 -16.65 -33.23 4.20
CA HIS A 126 -17.56 -33.15 3.06
C HIS A 126 -17.35 -34.32 2.08
N LEU A 127 -16.09 -34.66 1.77
CA LEU A 127 -15.78 -35.83 0.94
C LEU A 127 -16.31 -37.13 1.55
N ALA A 128 -16.17 -37.30 2.88
CA ALA A 128 -16.70 -38.48 3.59
C ALA A 128 -18.23 -38.56 3.48
N GLN A 129 -18.94 -37.45 3.64
CA GLN A 129 -20.40 -37.36 3.46
C GLN A 129 -20.80 -37.67 2.02
N CYS A 130 -20.10 -37.15 1.01
CA CYS A 130 -20.37 -37.46 -0.39
C CYS A 130 -20.25 -38.96 -0.67
N ARG A 131 -19.23 -39.62 -0.11
CA ARG A 131 -19.03 -41.08 -0.24
C ARG A 131 -20.14 -41.90 0.43
N GLU A 132 -20.54 -41.52 1.66
CA GLU A 132 -21.61 -42.16 2.39
C GLU A 132 -22.94 -42.09 1.65
N TRP A 133 -23.27 -40.89 1.12
CA TRP A 133 -24.55 -40.64 0.46
C TRP A 133 -24.52 -40.89 -1.05
N LYS A 134 -23.37 -41.31 -1.59
CA LYS A 134 -23.14 -41.56 -3.03
C LYS A 134 -23.40 -40.33 -3.89
N LEU A 135 -23.02 -39.16 -3.36
CA LEU A 135 -23.02 -37.89 -4.07
C LEU A 135 -21.69 -37.68 -4.80
N GLU A 136 -21.73 -36.85 -5.84
CA GLU A 136 -20.52 -36.44 -6.52
C GLU A 136 -19.70 -35.49 -5.60
N TRP A 137 -18.39 -35.70 -5.57
CA TRP A 137 -17.44 -34.77 -4.90
C TRP A 137 -17.29 -33.52 -5.74
N VAL A 138 -17.65 -32.37 -5.15
CA VAL A 138 -17.49 -31.05 -5.75
C VAL A 138 -16.35 -30.34 -5.02
N GLY A 139 -15.14 -30.66 -5.45
CA GLY A 139 -13.89 -30.11 -4.91
C GLY A 139 -12.79 -30.21 -5.97
N PRO A 140 -11.55 -29.82 -5.64
CA PRO A 140 -11.05 -29.45 -4.31
C PRO A 140 -11.64 -28.12 -3.78
N TYR A 141 -11.55 -27.89 -2.46
CA TYR A 141 -11.71 -26.56 -1.90
C TYR A 141 -10.51 -25.72 -2.30
N THR A 142 -10.74 -24.52 -2.79
CA THR A 142 -9.70 -23.70 -3.40
C THR A 142 -9.68 -22.32 -2.78
N LEU A 143 -8.49 -21.83 -2.43
CA LEU A 143 -8.24 -20.47 -1.97
C LEU A 143 -7.18 -19.84 -2.89
N ASP A 144 -7.53 -18.78 -3.60
CA ASP A 144 -6.59 -18.04 -4.44
C ASP A 144 -6.55 -16.57 -4.02
N LEU A 145 -5.37 -15.99 -3.98
CA LEU A 145 -5.21 -14.53 -3.86
C LEU A 145 -4.20 -14.08 -4.90
N ASP A 146 -4.66 -13.27 -5.84
CA ASP A 146 -3.82 -12.67 -6.86
C ASP A 146 -3.72 -11.16 -6.62
N CYS A 147 -2.49 -10.68 -6.36
CA CYS A 147 -2.20 -9.28 -6.09
C CYS A 147 -1.55 -8.62 -7.29
N THR A 148 -2.11 -7.47 -7.70
CA THR A 148 -1.51 -6.53 -8.65
C THR A 148 -0.89 -5.36 -7.90
N ILE A 149 0.30 -4.93 -8.32
CA ILE A 149 1.11 -3.93 -7.62
C ILE A 149 1.30 -2.71 -8.50
N TYR A 150 1.08 -1.55 -7.92
CA TYR A 150 1.51 -0.25 -8.45
C TYR A 150 2.44 0.42 -7.44
N GLN A 151 3.63 0.82 -7.89
CA GLN A 151 4.63 1.47 -7.05
C GLN A 151 5.06 2.80 -7.65
N THR A 152 5.15 3.82 -6.80
CA THR A 152 5.83 5.09 -7.07
C THR A 152 7.02 5.25 -6.11
N GLU A 153 7.70 6.39 -6.14
CA GLU A 153 8.74 6.71 -5.15
C GLU A 153 8.17 6.90 -3.73
N GLN A 154 6.88 7.24 -3.60
CA GLN A 154 6.24 7.62 -2.34
C GLN A 154 5.35 6.53 -1.77
N MET A 155 4.79 5.67 -2.62
CA MET A 155 3.82 4.66 -2.16
C MET A 155 3.89 3.35 -2.91
N VAL A 156 3.35 2.33 -2.27
CA VAL A 156 2.94 1.06 -2.89
C VAL A 156 1.43 0.93 -2.75
N SER A 157 0.74 0.73 -3.86
CA SER A 157 -0.67 0.35 -3.89
C SER A 157 -0.79 -1.10 -4.37
N VAL A 158 -1.61 -1.87 -3.68
CA VAL A 158 -1.87 -3.27 -4.01
C VAL A 158 -3.37 -3.46 -4.15
N SER A 159 -3.81 -3.95 -5.30
CA SER A 159 -5.15 -4.51 -5.48
C SER A 159 -5.06 -6.02 -5.44
N GLY A 160 -6.02 -6.68 -4.80
CA GLY A 160 -6.06 -8.13 -4.68
C GLY A 160 -7.42 -8.69 -5.08
N VAL A 161 -7.42 -9.84 -5.74
CA VAL A 161 -8.63 -10.63 -5.98
C VAL A 161 -8.50 -11.91 -5.16
N TYR A 162 -9.27 -12.00 -4.08
CA TYR A 162 -9.34 -13.21 -3.27
C TYR A 162 -10.53 -14.05 -3.70
N TYR A 163 -10.26 -15.23 -4.16
CA TYR A 163 -11.24 -16.23 -4.56
C TYR A 163 -11.26 -17.37 -3.55
N SER A 164 -12.44 -17.82 -3.15
CA SER A 164 -12.59 -19.00 -2.32
C SER A 164 -13.73 -19.88 -2.79
N PHE A 165 -13.46 -21.17 -2.93
CA PHE A 165 -14.46 -22.17 -3.17
C PHE A 165 -14.36 -23.26 -2.09
N THR A 166 -15.36 -23.33 -1.24
CA THR A 166 -15.44 -24.30 -0.14
C THR A 166 -16.68 -25.19 -0.26
N GLY A 167 -17.06 -25.50 -1.52
CA GLY A 167 -18.31 -26.21 -1.83
C GLY A 167 -19.48 -25.24 -2.02
N GLY A 168 -20.59 -25.76 -2.51
CA GLY A 168 -21.80 -24.99 -2.77
C GLY A 168 -22.03 -24.68 -4.26
N ALA A 169 -22.92 -23.71 -4.54
CA ALA A 169 -23.38 -23.43 -5.89
C ALA A 169 -22.38 -22.59 -6.72
N HIS A 170 -21.58 -21.76 -6.08
CA HIS A 170 -20.59 -20.88 -6.72
C HIS A 170 -19.49 -20.49 -5.71
N PRO A 171 -18.31 -20.03 -6.19
CA PRO A 171 -17.27 -19.47 -5.36
C PRO A 171 -17.67 -18.12 -4.78
N ASN A 172 -16.90 -17.66 -3.78
CA ASN A 172 -16.89 -16.28 -3.34
C ASN A 172 -15.67 -15.56 -3.93
N THR A 173 -15.86 -14.31 -4.29
CA THR A 173 -14.79 -13.45 -4.78
C THR A 173 -14.84 -12.15 -3.99
N TYR A 174 -13.69 -11.73 -3.45
CA TYR A 174 -13.53 -10.49 -2.72
C TYR A 174 -12.46 -9.64 -3.39
N LEU A 175 -12.79 -8.39 -3.64
CA LEU A 175 -11.83 -7.39 -4.09
C LEU A 175 -11.22 -6.72 -2.88
N LEU A 176 -9.90 -6.60 -2.86
CA LEU A 176 -9.12 -6.10 -1.75
C LEU A 176 -8.23 -4.96 -2.22
N GLY A 177 -7.95 -4.01 -1.32
CA GLY A 177 -7.07 -2.88 -1.61
C GLY A 177 -6.22 -2.52 -0.40
N TRP A 178 -4.96 -2.20 -0.65
CA TRP A 178 -4.02 -1.72 0.37
C TRP A 178 -3.15 -0.63 -0.22
N SER A 179 -2.95 0.43 0.54
CA SER A 179 -2.07 1.53 0.19
C SER A 179 -1.06 1.74 1.31
N PHE A 180 0.21 1.80 0.95
CA PHE A 180 1.32 1.92 1.88
C PHE A 180 2.20 3.11 1.53
N ASP A 181 2.46 3.96 2.50
CA ASP A 181 3.29 5.14 2.39
C ASP A 181 4.74 4.79 2.73
N LEU A 182 5.64 4.91 1.74
CA LEU A 182 7.05 4.54 1.88
C LEU A 182 7.85 5.51 2.76
N ASP A 183 7.40 6.75 2.91
CA ASP A 183 8.07 7.74 3.75
C ASP A 183 7.78 7.53 5.23
N THR A 184 6.50 7.25 5.55
CA THR A 184 6.06 7.04 6.94
C THR A 184 6.23 5.60 7.39
N GLY A 185 6.24 4.64 6.47
CA GLY A 185 6.27 3.21 6.77
C GLY A 185 4.94 2.69 7.30
N GLU A 186 3.81 3.27 6.88
CA GLU A 186 2.48 2.93 7.38
C GLU A 186 1.48 2.67 6.26
N PHE A 187 0.56 1.74 6.48
CA PHE A 187 -0.62 1.61 5.62
C PHE A 187 -1.57 2.78 5.89
N PHE A 188 -2.20 3.28 4.83
CA PHE A 188 -3.15 4.37 4.96
C PHE A 188 -4.48 4.05 4.26
N ASP A 189 -5.55 4.62 4.79
CA ASP A 189 -6.87 4.67 4.18
C ASP A 189 -6.98 5.92 3.29
N ALA A 190 -7.69 5.84 2.18
CA ALA A 190 -7.89 6.98 1.28
C ALA A 190 -8.48 8.22 1.98
N LYS A 191 -9.21 8.05 3.09
CA LYS A 191 -9.67 9.18 3.94
C LYS A 191 -8.54 10.04 4.49
N ALA A 192 -7.37 9.46 4.74
CA ALA A 192 -6.20 10.18 5.25
C ALA A 192 -5.60 11.16 4.22
N LEU A 193 -5.98 11.02 2.96
CA LEU A 193 -5.49 11.89 1.87
C LEU A 193 -6.18 13.26 1.82
N SER A 194 -7.17 13.53 2.69
CA SER A 194 -7.94 14.78 2.71
C SER A 194 -8.15 15.27 4.14
N ASP A 195 -8.37 16.57 4.28
CA ASP A 195 -8.80 17.17 5.53
C ASP A 195 -10.35 17.29 5.54
N GLY A 196 -10.99 16.67 6.53
CA GLY A 196 -12.45 16.65 6.62
C GLY A 196 -13.09 15.70 5.60
N THR A 197 -14.24 16.10 5.00
CA THR A 197 -15.06 15.24 4.14
C THR A 197 -14.94 15.55 2.64
N ALA A 198 -14.14 16.54 2.23
CA ALA A 198 -14.14 17.04 0.85
C ALA A 198 -13.83 15.94 -0.19
N LEU A 199 -12.88 15.06 0.07
CA LEU A 199 -12.58 13.93 -0.80
C LEU A 199 -13.70 12.89 -0.77
N GLN A 200 -14.22 12.58 0.43
CA GLN A 200 -15.31 11.62 0.57
C GLN A 200 -16.57 12.08 -0.15
N ASP A 201 -16.95 13.34 0.00
CA ASP A 201 -18.12 13.90 -0.65
C ASP A 201 -17.99 13.86 -2.18
N HIS A 202 -16.81 14.25 -2.70
CA HIS A 202 -16.52 14.21 -4.14
C HIS A 202 -16.54 12.77 -4.71
N VAL A 203 -15.87 11.84 -4.04
CA VAL A 203 -15.82 10.43 -4.46
C VAL A 203 -17.23 9.84 -4.45
N THR A 204 -18.00 10.06 -3.38
CA THR A 204 -19.39 9.59 -3.28
C THR A 204 -20.26 10.14 -4.42
N GLU A 205 -20.17 11.43 -4.72
CA GLU A 205 -20.92 12.07 -5.83
C GLU A 205 -20.53 11.46 -7.19
N GLU A 206 -19.23 11.30 -7.43
CA GLU A 206 -18.70 10.81 -8.70
C GLU A 206 -19.03 9.32 -8.92
N LEU A 207 -18.87 8.46 -7.91
CA LEU A 207 -19.25 7.06 -7.98
C LEU A 207 -20.76 6.91 -8.24
N THR A 208 -21.60 7.70 -7.54
CA THR A 208 -23.04 7.70 -7.75
C THR A 208 -23.39 8.11 -9.19
N ARG A 209 -22.70 9.13 -9.72
CA ARG A 209 -22.85 9.57 -11.12
C ARG A 209 -22.46 8.46 -12.11
N GLN A 210 -21.32 7.80 -11.88
CA GLN A 210 -20.84 6.70 -12.74
C GLN A 210 -21.79 5.50 -12.70
N ALA A 211 -22.31 5.14 -11.51
CA ALA A 211 -23.29 4.08 -11.37
C ALA A 211 -24.58 4.36 -12.17
N ARG A 212 -25.10 5.59 -12.09
CA ARG A 212 -26.27 6.03 -12.88
C ARG A 212 -25.99 6.00 -14.39
N CYS A 213 -24.80 6.43 -14.82
CA CYS A 213 -24.39 6.37 -16.23
C CYS A 213 -24.34 4.93 -16.73
N ARG A 214 -23.72 4.04 -15.96
CA ARG A 214 -23.60 2.60 -16.29
C ARG A 214 -24.97 1.94 -16.46
N ALA A 215 -25.91 2.19 -15.55
CA ALA A 215 -27.28 1.68 -15.68
C ALA A 215 -27.97 2.22 -16.93
N SER A 216 -27.81 3.53 -17.24
CA SER A 216 -28.39 4.14 -18.43
C SER A 216 -27.81 3.60 -19.75
N GLU A 217 -26.52 3.21 -19.78
CA GLU A 217 -25.89 2.58 -20.94
C GLU A 217 -26.48 1.20 -21.26
N GLU A 218 -27.04 0.51 -20.27
CA GLU A 218 -27.73 -0.78 -20.38
C GLU A 218 -29.26 -0.63 -20.50
N ASP A 219 -29.76 0.59 -20.74
CA ASP A 219 -31.21 0.92 -20.78
C ASP A 219 -31.97 0.53 -19.49
N MET A 220 -31.28 0.58 -18.32
CA MET A 220 -31.83 0.28 -17.01
C MET A 220 -31.90 1.51 -16.12
N VAL A 221 -32.77 1.48 -15.10
CA VAL A 221 -32.63 2.40 -13.96
C VAL A 221 -31.65 1.82 -12.94
N PRO A 222 -30.95 2.66 -12.14
CA PRO A 222 -29.93 2.17 -11.22
C PRO A 222 -30.41 1.08 -10.26
N GLU A 223 -31.64 1.16 -9.77
CA GLU A 223 -32.25 0.20 -8.82
C GLU A 223 -32.60 -1.17 -9.47
N GLU A 224 -32.51 -1.27 -10.80
CA GLU A 224 -32.62 -2.55 -11.53
C GLU A 224 -31.26 -3.23 -11.68
N MET A 225 -30.16 -2.46 -11.70
CA MET A 225 -28.79 -2.94 -11.83
C MET A 225 -28.13 -3.16 -10.46
N PHE A 226 -28.29 -2.22 -9.53
CA PHE A 226 -27.70 -2.21 -8.20
C PHE A 226 -28.78 -2.44 -7.12
N TRP A 227 -28.34 -2.61 -5.86
CA TRP A 227 -29.26 -2.67 -4.74
C TRP A 227 -30.05 -1.36 -4.60
N GLU A 228 -31.26 -1.42 -4.06
CA GLU A 228 -32.14 -0.25 -3.89
C GLU A 228 -31.48 0.88 -3.06
N ASP A 229 -30.57 0.52 -2.16
CA ASP A 229 -29.81 1.43 -1.29
C ASP A 229 -28.37 1.69 -1.76
N TYR A 230 -28.06 1.46 -3.05
CA TYR A 230 -26.70 1.56 -3.62
C TYR A 230 -26.01 2.90 -3.31
N GLU A 231 -26.74 4.02 -3.23
CA GLU A 231 -26.17 5.33 -2.88
C GLU A 231 -25.64 5.35 -1.43
N SER A 232 -26.34 4.69 -0.51
CA SER A 232 -25.89 4.55 0.89
C SER A 232 -24.65 3.64 0.99
N ILE A 233 -24.61 2.58 0.18
CA ILE A 233 -23.44 1.67 0.11
C ILE A 233 -22.23 2.43 -0.44
N ILE A 234 -22.40 3.21 -1.51
CA ILE A 234 -21.33 4.05 -2.09
C ILE A 234 -20.82 5.08 -1.07
N ALA A 235 -21.70 5.64 -0.25
CA ALA A 235 -21.32 6.63 0.77
C ALA A 235 -20.57 6.03 1.97
N ASP A 236 -20.65 4.71 2.18
CA ASP A 236 -19.95 4.01 3.25
C ASP A 236 -18.57 3.51 2.77
N TRP A 237 -17.54 4.28 3.07
CA TRP A 237 -16.15 3.96 2.72
C TRP A 237 -15.56 2.73 3.45
N SER A 238 -16.29 2.06 4.29
CA SER A 238 -15.92 0.78 4.88
C SER A 238 -16.42 -0.42 4.06
N SER A 239 -17.25 -0.18 3.04
CA SER A 239 -17.94 -1.22 2.28
C SER A 239 -17.25 -1.62 0.97
N TYR A 240 -16.07 -1.07 0.67
CA TYR A 240 -15.38 -1.33 -0.60
C TYR A 240 -13.85 -1.26 -0.48
N ALA A 241 -13.16 -1.84 -1.48
CA ALA A 241 -11.72 -1.76 -1.60
C ALA A 241 -11.29 -0.49 -2.36
N VAL A 242 -10.14 0.07 -1.99
CA VAL A 242 -9.51 1.19 -2.69
C VAL A 242 -8.10 0.82 -3.08
N SER A 243 -7.75 1.06 -4.35
CA SER A 243 -6.38 0.95 -4.87
C SER A 243 -6.05 2.11 -5.79
N PHE A 244 -4.78 2.28 -6.10
CA PHE A 244 -4.26 3.31 -7.00
C PHE A 244 -3.41 2.65 -8.08
N ASP A 245 -3.43 3.23 -9.29
CA ASP A 245 -2.56 2.89 -10.40
C ASP A 245 -2.16 4.16 -11.19
N GLU A 246 -1.61 4.04 -12.39
CA GLU A 246 -1.23 5.17 -13.22
C GLU A 246 -2.42 6.02 -13.68
N SER A 247 -3.64 5.48 -13.66
CA SER A 247 -4.86 6.18 -14.10
C SER A 247 -5.51 7.00 -12.98
N GLY A 248 -5.34 6.59 -11.73
CA GLY A 248 -5.95 7.24 -10.58
C GLY A 248 -6.28 6.31 -9.42
N MET A 249 -7.40 6.57 -8.78
CA MET A 249 -7.97 5.77 -7.69
C MET A 249 -9.08 4.88 -8.21
N THR A 250 -8.98 3.60 -7.97
CA THR A 250 -10.05 2.63 -8.23
C THR A 250 -10.76 2.27 -6.93
N VAL A 251 -12.08 2.37 -6.95
CA VAL A 251 -12.98 1.91 -5.89
C VAL A 251 -13.69 0.67 -6.40
N ALA A 252 -13.56 -0.43 -5.65
CA ALA A 252 -14.04 -1.73 -6.06
C ALA A 252 -14.97 -2.35 -5.02
N PHE A 253 -16.13 -2.81 -5.49
CA PHE A 253 -17.14 -3.54 -4.72
C PHE A 253 -17.13 -5.00 -5.15
N SER A 254 -16.98 -5.90 -4.22
CA SER A 254 -17.07 -7.34 -4.47
C SER A 254 -18.48 -7.74 -4.91
N PRO A 255 -18.67 -8.92 -5.54
CA PRO A 255 -20.00 -9.45 -5.78
C PRO A 255 -20.84 -9.47 -4.50
N TYR A 256 -22.12 -9.10 -4.60
CA TYR A 256 -23.07 -8.87 -3.51
C TYR A 256 -22.90 -7.56 -2.70
N GLU A 257 -21.79 -6.83 -2.81
CA GLU A 257 -21.66 -5.57 -2.07
C GLU A 257 -22.54 -4.46 -2.66
N LEU A 258 -22.45 -4.20 -3.96
CA LEU A 258 -23.23 -3.13 -4.62
C LEU A 258 -24.38 -3.67 -5.48
N ALA A 259 -24.27 -4.89 -5.97
CA ALA A 259 -25.21 -5.51 -6.89
C ALA A 259 -25.34 -7.02 -6.63
N ALA A 260 -26.30 -7.70 -7.28
CA ALA A 260 -26.44 -9.14 -7.20
C ALA A 260 -25.20 -9.85 -7.76
N TYR A 261 -24.92 -11.07 -7.28
CA TYR A 261 -23.77 -11.90 -7.72
C TYR A 261 -23.62 -11.98 -9.24
N ALA A 262 -24.73 -12.12 -9.96
CA ALA A 262 -24.72 -12.25 -11.42
C ALA A 262 -24.23 -10.97 -12.15
N ALA A 263 -24.26 -9.82 -11.48
CA ALA A 263 -23.70 -8.58 -12.01
C ALA A 263 -22.17 -8.49 -11.85
N GLY A 264 -21.57 -9.43 -11.09
CA GLY A 264 -20.15 -9.46 -10.82
C GLY A 264 -19.66 -8.34 -9.89
N ALA A 265 -18.36 -8.19 -9.84
CA ALA A 265 -17.72 -7.06 -9.16
C ALA A 265 -18.00 -5.74 -9.87
N GLN A 266 -18.06 -4.64 -9.10
CA GLN A 266 -18.31 -3.30 -9.63
C GLN A 266 -17.11 -2.40 -9.31
N GLU A 267 -16.45 -1.89 -10.33
CA GLU A 267 -15.27 -1.03 -10.19
C GLU A 267 -15.51 0.32 -10.83
N PHE A 268 -15.06 1.37 -10.16
CA PHE A 268 -15.18 2.76 -10.58
C PHE A 268 -13.81 3.44 -10.40
N THR A 269 -13.41 4.25 -11.39
CA THR A 269 -12.11 4.92 -11.37
C THR A 269 -12.30 6.43 -11.38
N LEU A 270 -11.52 7.13 -10.54
CA LEU A 270 -11.39 8.58 -10.53
C LEU A 270 -9.95 8.95 -10.89
N SER A 271 -9.78 9.82 -11.87
CA SER A 271 -8.45 10.27 -12.27
C SER A 271 -7.78 11.15 -11.20
N TYR A 272 -6.46 11.20 -11.20
CA TYR A 272 -5.70 12.10 -10.32
C TYR A 272 -6.08 13.57 -10.53
N GLN A 273 -6.49 13.96 -11.74
CA GLN A 273 -6.96 15.33 -12.02
C GLN A 273 -8.27 15.65 -11.28
N GLU A 274 -9.17 14.69 -11.15
CA GLU A 274 -10.42 14.83 -10.41
C GLU A 274 -10.17 14.83 -8.89
N LEU A 275 -9.23 14.04 -8.42
CA LEU A 275 -8.91 13.93 -6.99
C LEU A 275 -8.14 15.13 -6.44
N ALA A 276 -7.17 15.65 -7.22
CA ALA A 276 -6.19 16.65 -6.76
C ALA A 276 -6.79 17.87 -6.01
N PRO A 277 -7.94 18.47 -6.43
CA PRO A 277 -8.54 19.60 -5.72
C PRO A 277 -9.06 19.28 -4.31
N HIS A 278 -9.24 17.99 -3.99
CA HIS A 278 -9.85 17.50 -2.75
C HIS A 278 -8.84 16.90 -1.79
N LEU A 279 -7.55 16.84 -2.20
CA LEU A 279 -6.46 16.28 -1.41
C LEU A 279 -5.83 17.32 -0.50
N ASN A 280 -5.42 16.90 0.69
CA ASN A 280 -4.53 17.68 1.53
C ASN A 280 -3.08 17.63 1.01
N GLN A 281 -2.17 18.38 1.63
CA GLN A 281 -0.77 18.42 1.22
C GLN A 281 -0.12 17.02 1.23
N ARG A 282 -0.41 16.20 2.25
CA ARG A 282 0.13 14.84 2.33
C ARG A 282 -0.44 13.94 1.24
N GLY A 283 -1.73 14.04 0.97
CA GLY A 283 -2.37 13.31 -0.13
C GLY A 283 -1.75 13.62 -1.48
N GLN A 284 -1.48 14.89 -1.75
CA GLN A 284 -0.79 15.28 -3.00
C GLN A 284 0.65 14.74 -3.07
N GLN A 285 1.37 14.72 -1.94
CA GLN A 285 2.73 14.18 -1.89
C GLN A 285 2.76 12.67 -2.11
N VAL A 286 1.96 11.91 -1.37
CA VAL A 286 1.97 10.45 -1.42
C VAL A 286 1.50 9.91 -2.77
N LEU A 287 0.61 10.64 -3.46
CA LEU A 287 0.17 10.32 -4.81
C LEU A 287 1.10 10.88 -5.91
N GLY A 288 2.20 11.57 -5.53
CA GLY A 288 3.17 12.11 -6.50
C GLY A 288 2.63 13.28 -7.33
N LEU A 289 1.66 14.05 -6.81
CA LEU A 289 1.00 15.15 -7.52
C LEU A 289 1.60 16.55 -7.21
N THR A 290 2.63 16.61 -6.39
CA THR A 290 3.40 17.84 -6.11
C THR A 290 4.63 17.90 -7.01
N GLU A 291 4.88 19.10 -7.61
CA GLU A 291 6.14 19.38 -8.31
C GLU A 291 7.33 19.49 -7.36
#